data_4157f631edc8bec0442dff4a337d74a1
#
_entry.id   4157f631edc8bec0442dff4a337d74a1
#
_cell.length_a   1.000
_cell.length_b   1.000
_cell.length_c   1.000
_cell.angle_alpha   90.00
_cell.angle_beta   90.00
_cell.angle_gamma   90.00
#
_symmetry.space_group_name_H-M   'P 1'
#
loop_
_entity.id
_entity.type
_entity.pdbx_description
1 polymer ?
#
loop_
_entity_poly.entity_id
_entity_poly.type
_entity_poly.pdbx_seq_one_letter_code
_entity_poly.pdbx_strand_id
1 'polypeptide(L)'
;MDNDNSLNKRPTFKRALRNISMTSIFITMMLIWLLLSVTSVLPLKQYAQKNLALTAATMTYSLEAAVVFADGPAATETLAALGQQGQFSTAEVRDKQQNILASWHYTRKDPGDTFSNFISHWLFPAPIIQPIRHNGETIGEVRLTARDSSISHFIWFSLAVLTGCILLASGIAITPTRHLHNGLVEALKNITDVVHDVRSNRNFSRRVSEERIAEFHRFALDFNSLLDEMEEWQLRLQAKNAQLLRTALHDPLTGLANRAAFRSGINTLMNNSAARKTSALLFLDGDNFKYINDTWGHATGDRVLIEIAKRLAEFGGLRHKAYRLGGDEFAMVLYGVQSESEVQQICSALTQIFNLPFDLHNGHQTTMTLSIGYAMTIAHASAEKLQELADHNMYQAKHQRAEKLVR
;
A
#
# COMPACT_ATOMS: atom_id res chain seq x y z
N MET A 1 1.81 21.73 -1.27
CA MET A 1 0.72 21.44 -0.33
C MET A 1 -0.64 21.18 -1.00
N ASP A 2 -0.79 21.37 -2.32
CA ASP A 2 -2.11 21.22 -3.00
C ASP A 2 -2.40 19.82 -3.60
N ASN A 3 -1.47 18.89 -3.52
CA ASN A 3 -1.63 17.58 -4.16
C ASN A 3 -2.36 16.53 -3.29
N ASP A 4 -2.50 16.78 -2.00
CA ASP A 4 -3.13 15.85 -1.04
C ASP A 4 -4.66 15.92 -1.05
N ASN A 5 -5.23 17.08 -1.44
CA ASN A 5 -6.68 17.30 -1.45
C ASN A 5 -7.39 16.70 -2.67
N SER A 6 -6.66 16.39 -3.74
CA SER A 6 -7.18 15.76 -4.96
C SER A 6 -7.31 14.22 -4.82
N LEU A 7 -6.49 13.60 -3.98
CA LEU A 7 -6.52 12.16 -3.71
C LEU A 7 -7.74 11.75 -2.89
N ASN A 8 -8.23 12.64 -2.03
CA ASN A 8 -9.38 12.36 -1.15
C ASN A 8 -10.75 12.32 -1.88
N LYS A 9 -10.81 12.78 -3.14
CA LYS A 9 -12.02 12.72 -3.99
C LYS A 9 -12.09 11.48 -4.89
N ARG A 10 -11.03 10.70 -5.01
CA ARG A 10 -11.02 9.49 -5.86
C ARG A 10 -11.64 8.31 -5.12
N PRO A 11 -12.51 7.51 -5.76
CA PRO A 11 -13.04 6.30 -5.14
C PRO A 11 -11.90 5.34 -4.84
N THR A 12 -11.91 4.76 -3.64
CA THR A 12 -10.94 3.71 -3.30
C THR A 12 -11.09 2.52 -4.25
N PHE A 13 -10.00 1.82 -4.55
CA PHE A 13 -10.00 0.64 -5.41
C PHE A 13 -11.06 -0.38 -4.99
N LYS A 14 -11.21 -0.63 -3.69
CA LYS A 14 -12.27 -1.47 -3.10
C LYS A 14 -13.67 -1.01 -3.50
N ARG A 15 -13.94 0.30 -3.47
CA ARG A 15 -15.25 0.86 -3.82
C ARG A 15 -15.52 0.79 -5.32
N ALA A 16 -14.52 1.07 -6.14
CA ALA A 16 -14.62 0.97 -7.59
C ALA A 16 -14.89 -0.46 -8.05
N LEU A 17 -14.09 -1.43 -7.56
CA LEU A 17 -14.24 -2.84 -7.89
C LEU A 17 -15.61 -3.39 -7.45
N ARG A 18 -16.05 -3.05 -6.25
CA ARG A 18 -17.37 -3.43 -5.74
C ARG A 18 -18.50 -2.86 -6.62
N ASN A 19 -18.41 -1.59 -7.00
CA ASN A 19 -19.45 -0.97 -7.82
C ASN A 19 -19.53 -1.62 -9.20
N ILE A 20 -18.39 -1.86 -9.87
CA ILE A 20 -18.35 -2.52 -11.18
C ILE A 20 -18.97 -3.92 -11.09
N SER A 21 -18.58 -4.72 -10.11
CA SER A 21 -19.12 -6.07 -9.96
C SER A 21 -20.60 -6.08 -9.61
N MET A 22 -21.05 -5.21 -8.72
CA MET A 22 -22.47 -5.12 -8.36
C MET A 22 -23.32 -4.63 -9.53
N THR A 23 -22.86 -3.65 -10.29
CA THR A 23 -23.58 -3.18 -11.50
C THR A 23 -23.63 -4.27 -12.58
N SER A 24 -22.53 -5.01 -12.79
CA SER A 24 -22.49 -6.11 -13.75
C SER A 24 -23.45 -7.24 -13.35
N ILE A 25 -23.45 -7.68 -12.09
CA ILE A 25 -24.37 -8.69 -11.58
C ILE A 25 -25.81 -8.21 -11.75
N PHE A 26 -26.11 -6.96 -11.38
CA PHE A 26 -27.46 -6.41 -11.49
C PHE A 26 -27.93 -6.37 -12.95
N ILE A 27 -27.12 -5.88 -13.88
CA ILE A 27 -27.47 -5.82 -15.30
C ILE A 27 -27.70 -7.22 -15.85
N THR A 28 -26.81 -8.15 -15.57
CA THR A 28 -26.93 -9.54 -16.04
C THR A 28 -28.20 -10.21 -15.50
N MET A 29 -28.48 -10.06 -14.20
CA MET A 29 -29.67 -10.63 -13.58
C MET A 29 -30.96 -9.99 -14.11
N MET A 30 -30.96 -8.68 -14.34
CA MET A 30 -32.09 -7.98 -14.94
C MET A 30 -32.37 -8.47 -16.37
N LEU A 31 -31.32 -8.70 -17.16
CA LEU A 31 -31.45 -9.18 -18.53
C LEU A 31 -31.97 -10.61 -18.57
N ILE A 32 -31.45 -11.48 -17.69
CA ILE A 32 -31.96 -12.86 -17.55
C ILE A 32 -33.41 -12.86 -17.10
N TRP A 33 -33.77 -12.03 -16.11
CA TRP A 33 -35.14 -11.91 -15.63
C TRP A 33 -36.11 -11.49 -16.76
N LEU A 34 -35.72 -10.48 -17.54
CA LEU A 34 -36.51 -9.99 -18.67
C LEU A 34 -36.67 -11.07 -19.75
N LEU A 35 -35.57 -11.75 -20.12
CA LEU A 35 -35.60 -12.79 -21.13
C LEU A 35 -36.53 -13.95 -20.71
N LEU A 36 -36.36 -14.46 -19.47
CA LEU A 36 -37.14 -15.55 -18.95
C LEU A 36 -38.63 -15.15 -18.76
N SER A 37 -38.93 -13.91 -18.37
CA SER A 37 -40.27 -13.41 -18.26
C SER A 37 -40.97 -13.40 -19.64
N VAL A 38 -40.31 -12.89 -20.67
CA VAL A 38 -40.82 -12.86 -22.03
C VAL A 38 -41.04 -14.30 -22.57
N THR A 39 -40.06 -15.18 -22.41
CA THR A 39 -40.17 -16.58 -22.88
C THR A 39 -41.21 -17.38 -22.10
N SER A 40 -41.56 -17.03 -20.88
CA SER A 40 -42.63 -17.65 -20.09
C SER A 40 -44.00 -17.17 -20.48
N VAL A 41 -44.19 -15.86 -20.68
CA VAL A 41 -45.51 -15.27 -20.93
C VAL A 41 -46.02 -15.48 -22.35
N LEU A 42 -45.13 -15.41 -23.38
CA LEU A 42 -45.53 -15.52 -24.76
C LEU A 42 -46.14 -16.89 -25.12
N PRO A 43 -45.50 -18.04 -24.77
CA PRO A 43 -46.09 -19.36 -25.04
C PRO A 43 -47.39 -19.58 -24.26
N LEU A 44 -47.48 -19.08 -23.03
CA LEU A 44 -48.68 -19.17 -22.21
C LEU A 44 -49.87 -18.44 -22.88
N LYS A 45 -49.63 -17.27 -23.45
CA LYS A 45 -50.65 -16.51 -24.22
C LYS A 45 -51.15 -17.32 -25.40
N GLN A 46 -50.23 -17.90 -26.20
CA GLN A 46 -50.61 -18.72 -27.36
C GLN A 46 -51.36 -19.97 -26.94
N TYR A 47 -50.92 -20.65 -25.87
CA TYR A 47 -51.60 -21.84 -25.34
C TYR A 47 -53.01 -21.52 -24.88
N ALA A 48 -53.22 -20.42 -24.13
CA ALA A 48 -54.52 -20.00 -23.63
C ALA A 48 -55.46 -19.59 -24.77
N GLN A 49 -54.99 -18.87 -25.78
CA GLN A 49 -55.77 -18.53 -26.95
C GLN A 49 -56.22 -19.76 -27.75
N LYS A 50 -55.28 -20.72 -27.95
CA LYS A 50 -55.59 -21.98 -28.66
C LYS A 50 -56.60 -22.82 -27.88
N ASN A 51 -56.46 -22.92 -26.55
CA ASN A 51 -57.38 -23.66 -25.72
C ASN A 51 -58.77 -23.07 -25.70
N LEU A 52 -58.87 -21.73 -25.60
CA LEU A 52 -60.16 -21.03 -25.67
C LEU A 52 -60.81 -21.16 -27.04
N ALA A 53 -60.04 -21.16 -28.14
CA ALA A 53 -60.54 -21.40 -29.47
C ALA A 53 -61.09 -22.83 -29.65
N LEU A 54 -60.41 -23.83 -29.06
CA LEU A 54 -60.92 -25.22 -29.04
C LEU A 54 -62.23 -25.34 -28.25
N THR A 55 -62.30 -24.68 -27.09
CA THR A 55 -63.53 -24.63 -26.30
C THR A 55 -64.69 -23.97 -27.09
N ALA A 56 -64.40 -22.83 -27.75
CA ALA A 56 -65.38 -22.18 -28.60
C ALA A 56 -65.88 -23.10 -29.74
N ALA A 57 -64.97 -23.81 -30.40
CA ALA A 57 -65.30 -24.78 -31.46
C ALA A 57 -66.18 -25.94 -30.95
N THR A 58 -65.86 -26.46 -29.74
CA THR A 58 -66.69 -27.52 -29.13
C THR A 58 -68.10 -27.00 -28.78
N MET A 59 -68.21 -25.78 -28.31
CA MET A 59 -69.48 -25.13 -27.98
C MET A 59 -70.35 -24.93 -29.18
N THR A 60 -69.79 -24.68 -30.39
CA THR A 60 -70.59 -24.49 -31.60
C THR A 60 -71.43 -25.71 -31.93
N TYR A 61 -70.94 -26.91 -31.66
CA TYR A 61 -71.71 -28.16 -31.87
C TYR A 61 -72.87 -28.31 -30.87
N SER A 62 -72.61 -27.96 -29.59
CA SER A 62 -73.63 -28.06 -28.54
C SER A 62 -74.74 -27.01 -28.68
N LEU A 63 -74.41 -25.88 -29.30
CA LEU A 63 -75.34 -24.73 -29.47
C LEU A 63 -76.04 -24.75 -30.83
N GLU A 64 -75.68 -25.58 -31.78
CA GLU A 64 -76.21 -25.66 -33.12
C GLU A 64 -77.74 -25.79 -33.13
N ALA A 65 -78.22 -26.79 -32.38
CA ALA A 65 -79.66 -27.00 -32.30
C ALA A 65 -80.48 -25.79 -31.72
N ALA A 66 -79.94 -25.20 -30.64
CA ALA A 66 -80.58 -24.05 -29.98
C ALA A 66 -80.59 -22.84 -30.89
N VAL A 67 -79.58 -22.62 -31.73
CA VAL A 67 -79.55 -21.48 -32.68
C VAL A 67 -80.42 -21.75 -33.87
N VAL A 68 -80.53 -22.99 -34.41
CA VAL A 68 -81.46 -23.35 -35.50
C VAL A 68 -82.86 -23.13 -35.12
N PHE A 69 -83.30 -23.42 -33.88
CA PHE A 69 -84.64 -23.30 -33.38
C PHE A 69 -84.86 -21.95 -32.66
N ALA A 70 -83.90 -21.04 -32.66
CA ALA A 70 -83.95 -19.76 -31.98
C ALA A 70 -84.38 -19.88 -30.49
N ASP A 71 -83.98 -20.99 -29.81
CA ASP A 71 -84.26 -21.31 -28.42
C ASP A 71 -83.25 -20.68 -27.47
N GLY A 72 -83.49 -19.42 -27.09
CA GLY A 72 -82.62 -18.65 -26.15
C GLY A 72 -82.48 -19.31 -24.78
N PRO A 73 -83.56 -19.80 -24.15
CA PRO A 73 -83.44 -20.55 -22.88
C PRO A 73 -82.48 -21.76 -22.95
N ALA A 74 -82.61 -22.63 -23.95
CA ALA A 74 -81.74 -23.82 -24.14
C ALA A 74 -80.31 -23.42 -24.42
N ALA A 75 -80.08 -22.36 -25.21
CA ALA A 75 -78.73 -21.81 -25.42
C ALA A 75 -78.12 -21.28 -24.13
N THR A 76 -78.93 -20.57 -23.28
CA THR A 76 -78.46 -20.03 -21.99
C THR A 76 -78.08 -21.15 -21.00
N GLU A 77 -78.86 -22.23 -20.93
CA GLU A 77 -78.60 -23.39 -20.08
C GLU A 77 -77.32 -24.08 -20.52
N THR A 78 -77.14 -24.26 -21.80
CA THR A 78 -75.92 -24.84 -22.38
C THR A 78 -74.66 -24.01 -22.06
N LEU A 79 -74.76 -22.67 -22.22
CA LEU A 79 -73.70 -21.74 -21.83
C LEU A 79 -73.38 -21.77 -20.33
N ALA A 80 -74.41 -21.85 -19.47
CA ALA A 80 -74.24 -21.91 -18.02
C ALA A 80 -73.56 -23.23 -17.58
N ALA A 81 -73.96 -24.38 -18.14
CA ALA A 81 -73.37 -25.66 -17.85
C ALA A 81 -71.86 -25.70 -18.20
N LEU A 82 -71.50 -25.16 -19.36
CA LEU A 82 -70.11 -25.10 -19.81
C LEU A 82 -69.32 -24.00 -19.08
N GLY A 83 -69.96 -22.86 -18.74
CA GLY A 83 -69.37 -21.78 -17.99
C GLY A 83 -68.98 -22.14 -16.53
N GLN A 84 -69.71 -23.05 -15.89
CA GLN A 84 -69.38 -23.60 -14.58
C GLN A 84 -68.06 -24.34 -14.57
N GLN A 85 -67.62 -24.91 -15.72
CA GLN A 85 -66.29 -25.53 -15.83
C GLN A 85 -65.13 -24.54 -15.82
N GLY A 86 -65.39 -23.23 -15.82
CA GLY A 86 -64.47 -22.18 -15.45
C GLY A 86 -63.46 -21.77 -16.54
N GLN A 87 -63.62 -22.08 -17.80
CA GLN A 87 -62.67 -21.79 -18.86
C GLN A 87 -62.82 -20.39 -19.48
N PHE A 88 -63.99 -19.72 -19.35
CA PHE A 88 -64.24 -18.39 -19.90
C PHE A 88 -65.00 -17.52 -18.90
N SER A 89 -64.95 -16.21 -19.09
CA SER A 89 -65.63 -15.18 -18.21
C SER A 89 -66.96 -14.73 -18.82
N THR A 90 -67.02 -14.61 -20.12
CA THR A 90 -68.26 -14.23 -20.81
C THR A 90 -68.42 -15.09 -22.05
N ALA A 91 -69.64 -15.47 -22.32
CA ALA A 91 -70.02 -16.16 -23.55
C ALA A 91 -71.31 -15.52 -24.10
N GLU A 92 -71.30 -15.17 -25.36
CA GLU A 92 -72.43 -14.65 -26.08
C GLU A 92 -72.69 -15.48 -27.32
N VAL A 93 -73.91 -15.85 -27.56
CA VAL A 93 -74.37 -16.48 -28.79
C VAL A 93 -75.19 -15.46 -29.56
N ARG A 94 -74.84 -15.23 -30.83
CA ARG A 94 -75.48 -14.33 -31.73
C ARG A 94 -76.05 -15.06 -32.94
N ASP A 95 -77.22 -14.64 -33.41
CA ASP A 95 -77.82 -15.12 -34.62
C ASP A 95 -77.17 -14.54 -35.89
N LYS A 96 -77.67 -14.94 -37.10
CA LYS A 96 -77.20 -14.45 -38.40
C LYS A 96 -77.34 -12.96 -38.55
N GLN A 97 -78.30 -12.32 -37.81
CA GLN A 97 -78.60 -10.88 -37.81
C GLN A 97 -77.78 -10.15 -36.71
N GLN A 98 -76.90 -10.78 -36.01
CA GLN A 98 -76.09 -10.22 -34.93
C GLN A 98 -76.91 -9.91 -33.65
N ASN A 99 -78.14 -10.38 -33.50
CA ASN A 99 -78.88 -10.25 -32.26
C ASN A 99 -78.38 -11.24 -31.24
N ILE A 100 -78.33 -10.84 -29.96
CA ILE A 100 -77.93 -11.70 -28.87
C ILE A 100 -79.01 -12.71 -28.55
N LEU A 101 -78.85 -13.97 -28.86
CA LEU A 101 -79.74 -15.03 -28.54
C LEU A 101 -79.62 -15.52 -27.09
N ALA A 102 -78.40 -15.64 -26.59
CA ALA A 102 -78.13 -16.02 -25.23
C ALA A 102 -76.79 -15.38 -24.76
N SER A 103 -76.69 -15.06 -23.49
CA SER A 103 -75.51 -14.56 -22.87
C SER A 103 -75.34 -15.15 -21.49
N TRP A 104 -74.08 -15.41 -21.15
CA TRP A 104 -73.71 -15.89 -19.85
C TRP A 104 -72.50 -15.10 -19.37
N HIS A 105 -72.51 -14.67 -18.07
CA HIS A 105 -71.43 -13.92 -17.43
C HIS A 105 -71.09 -14.53 -16.10
N TYR A 106 -69.78 -14.67 -15.83
CA TYR A 106 -69.28 -15.10 -14.55
C TYR A 106 -69.42 -13.94 -13.52
N THR A 107 -70.22 -14.17 -12.46
CA THR A 107 -70.61 -13.10 -11.51
C THR A 107 -69.79 -12.96 -10.26
N ARG A 108 -68.72 -13.78 -10.09
CA ARG A 108 -67.89 -13.75 -8.89
C ARG A 108 -66.79 -12.67 -8.99
N LYS A 109 -66.91 -11.59 -8.20
CA LYS A 109 -65.83 -10.60 -8.00
C LYS A 109 -64.82 -11.18 -7.03
N ASP A 110 -63.64 -11.51 -7.45
CA ASP A 110 -62.48 -11.80 -6.57
C ASP A 110 -61.80 -10.47 -6.15
N PRO A 111 -61.45 -10.28 -4.84
CA PRO A 111 -60.76 -9.08 -4.40
C PRO A 111 -59.31 -9.10 -4.94
N GLY A 112 -58.99 -8.18 -5.85
CA GLY A 112 -57.68 -8.03 -6.48
C GLY A 112 -57.71 -7.60 -7.95
N ASP A 113 -58.89 -7.23 -8.46
CA ASP A 113 -59.20 -7.15 -9.88
C ASP A 113 -58.54 -6.05 -10.71
N THR A 114 -57.95 -5.00 -10.12
CA THR A 114 -57.49 -3.84 -10.92
C THR A 114 -56.26 -4.16 -11.77
N PHE A 115 -55.32 -4.90 -11.24
CA PHE A 115 -54.09 -5.24 -11.96
C PHE A 115 -54.26 -6.52 -12.80
N SER A 116 -55.07 -7.45 -12.32
CA SER A 116 -55.50 -8.63 -13.06
C SER A 116 -56.18 -8.23 -14.35
N ASN A 117 -57.12 -7.27 -14.27
CA ASN A 117 -57.85 -6.73 -15.44
C ASN A 117 -56.92 -6.01 -16.45
N PHE A 118 -55.84 -5.35 -15.99
CA PHE A 118 -54.84 -4.77 -16.89
C PHE A 118 -54.09 -5.82 -17.67
N ILE A 119 -53.63 -6.87 -16.99
CA ILE A 119 -52.87 -7.97 -17.62
C ILE A 119 -53.77 -8.75 -18.59
N SER A 120 -55.00 -9.06 -18.23
CA SER A 120 -55.92 -9.81 -19.07
C SER A 120 -56.32 -9.02 -20.30
N HIS A 121 -56.59 -7.71 -20.16
CA HIS A 121 -56.87 -6.86 -21.30
C HIS A 121 -55.67 -6.73 -22.26
N TRP A 122 -54.44 -6.75 -21.74
CA TRP A 122 -53.23 -6.77 -22.55
C TRP A 122 -52.96 -8.14 -23.20
N LEU A 123 -53.24 -9.26 -22.51
CA LEU A 123 -53.10 -10.60 -23.06
C LEU A 123 -54.17 -10.99 -24.05
N PHE A 124 -55.41 -10.60 -23.81
CA PHE A 124 -56.59 -10.99 -24.58
C PHE A 124 -57.42 -9.74 -24.94
N PRO A 125 -56.92 -8.93 -25.88
CA PRO A 125 -57.62 -7.67 -26.23
C PRO A 125 -58.92 -7.88 -26.99
N ALA A 126 -59.18 -9.04 -27.56
CA ALA A 126 -60.36 -9.33 -28.34
C ALA A 126 -61.01 -10.66 -27.95
N PRO A 127 -62.38 -10.74 -27.93
CA PRO A 127 -63.05 -12.03 -27.77
C PRO A 127 -62.75 -12.97 -28.94
N ILE A 128 -62.72 -14.27 -28.65
CA ILE A 128 -62.59 -15.29 -29.69
C ILE A 128 -63.95 -15.54 -30.28
N ILE A 129 -64.08 -15.41 -31.61
CA ILE A 129 -65.31 -15.54 -32.36
C ILE A 129 -65.23 -16.87 -33.16
N GLN A 130 -66.21 -17.74 -32.98
CA GLN A 130 -66.35 -18.96 -33.76
C GLN A 130 -67.72 -19.04 -34.42
N PRO A 131 -67.80 -19.28 -35.74
CA PRO A 131 -69.07 -19.39 -36.45
C PRO A 131 -69.76 -20.71 -36.11
N ILE A 132 -71.11 -20.66 -35.84
CA ILE A 132 -71.93 -21.83 -35.72
C ILE A 132 -72.48 -22.14 -37.12
N ARG A 133 -72.27 -23.38 -37.59
CA ARG A 133 -72.61 -23.81 -38.91
C ARG A 133 -73.67 -24.93 -38.86
N HIS A 134 -74.62 -24.87 -39.71
CA HIS A 134 -75.58 -25.95 -39.97
C HIS A 134 -75.67 -26.22 -41.47
N ASN A 135 -75.48 -27.47 -41.87
CA ASN A 135 -75.39 -27.93 -43.29
C ASN A 135 -74.44 -27.07 -44.17
N GLY A 136 -73.33 -26.58 -43.61
CA GLY A 136 -72.36 -25.74 -44.31
C GLY A 136 -72.61 -24.24 -44.33
N GLU A 137 -73.82 -23.76 -43.98
CA GLU A 137 -74.09 -22.36 -43.83
C GLU A 137 -73.88 -21.86 -42.43
N THR A 138 -73.38 -20.62 -42.29
CA THR A 138 -73.21 -19.97 -40.98
C THR A 138 -74.56 -19.43 -40.52
N ILE A 139 -75.07 -19.94 -39.40
CA ILE A 139 -76.33 -19.59 -38.80
C ILE A 139 -76.22 -18.65 -37.61
N GLY A 140 -74.99 -18.53 -37.01
CA GLY A 140 -74.76 -17.65 -35.89
C GLY A 140 -73.25 -17.69 -35.52
N GLU A 141 -72.90 -17.06 -34.41
CA GLU A 141 -71.56 -17.04 -33.88
C GLU A 141 -71.51 -17.14 -32.34
N VAL A 142 -70.50 -17.76 -31.82
CA VAL A 142 -70.14 -17.77 -30.39
C VAL A 142 -68.99 -16.83 -30.14
N ARG A 143 -69.15 -15.92 -29.19
CA ARG A 143 -68.07 -15.02 -28.71
C ARG A 143 -67.70 -15.42 -27.30
N LEU A 144 -66.42 -15.74 -27.09
CA LEU A 144 -65.89 -16.11 -25.78
C LEU A 144 -64.78 -15.15 -25.35
N THR A 145 -64.85 -14.75 -24.10
CA THR A 145 -63.77 -13.96 -23.45
C THR A 145 -63.09 -14.86 -22.40
N ALA A 146 -61.77 -14.87 -22.39
CA ALA A 146 -60.98 -15.64 -21.44
C ALA A 146 -61.30 -15.28 -19.98
N ARG A 147 -61.15 -16.25 -19.07
CA ARG A 147 -61.27 -16.01 -17.62
C ARG A 147 -59.94 -15.53 -17.07
N ASP A 148 -59.95 -14.34 -16.49
CA ASP A 148 -58.77 -13.61 -16.06
C ASP A 148 -58.04 -14.23 -14.87
N SER A 149 -58.76 -14.83 -13.91
CA SER A 149 -58.22 -15.26 -12.63
C SER A 149 -57.19 -16.40 -12.72
N SER A 150 -57.46 -17.42 -13.54
CA SER A 150 -56.60 -18.61 -13.59
C SER A 150 -55.27 -18.36 -14.26
N ILE A 151 -55.27 -17.53 -15.32
CA ILE A 151 -54.06 -17.20 -16.09
C ILE A 151 -53.20 -16.18 -15.34
N SER A 152 -53.84 -15.18 -14.73
CA SER A 152 -53.13 -14.19 -13.91
C SER A 152 -52.44 -14.83 -12.71
N HIS A 153 -53.10 -15.72 -11.98
CA HIS A 153 -52.47 -16.47 -10.87
C HIS A 153 -51.25 -17.28 -11.30
N PHE A 154 -51.31 -17.93 -12.45
CA PHE A 154 -50.18 -18.70 -12.97
C PHE A 154 -49.01 -17.77 -13.37
N ILE A 155 -49.30 -16.65 -14.02
CA ILE A 155 -48.25 -15.65 -14.36
C ILE A 155 -47.60 -15.11 -13.12
N TRP A 156 -48.39 -14.73 -12.10
CA TRP A 156 -47.87 -14.24 -10.82
C TRP A 156 -47.03 -15.25 -10.10
N PHE A 157 -47.47 -16.49 -10.04
CA PHE A 157 -46.74 -17.57 -9.43
C PHE A 157 -45.40 -17.83 -10.16
N SER A 158 -45.41 -17.91 -11.49
CA SER A 158 -44.21 -18.05 -12.32
C SER A 158 -43.24 -16.88 -12.10
N LEU A 159 -43.75 -15.64 -12.08
CA LEU A 159 -42.91 -14.46 -11.88
C LEU A 159 -42.31 -14.43 -10.46
N ALA A 160 -43.09 -14.83 -9.45
CA ALA A 160 -42.63 -14.90 -8.07
C ALA A 160 -41.53 -15.97 -7.89
N VAL A 161 -41.73 -17.16 -8.48
CA VAL A 161 -40.72 -18.22 -8.47
C VAL A 161 -39.47 -17.78 -9.21
N LEU A 162 -39.59 -17.19 -10.39
CA LEU A 162 -38.47 -16.67 -11.17
C LEU A 162 -37.69 -15.62 -10.38
N THR A 163 -38.39 -14.67 -9.76
CA THR A 163 -37.75 -13.63 -8.95
C THR A 163 -37.04 -14.24 -7.73
N GLY A 164 -37.67 -15.22 -7.06
CA GLY A 164 -37.07 -15.96 -5.95
C GLY A 164 -35.78 -16.69 -6.38
N CYS A 165 -35.78 -17.37 -7.51
CA CYS A 165 -34.61 -18.05 -8.06
C CYS A 165 -33.47 -17.05 -8.37
N ILE A 166 -33.78 -15.89 -8.94
CA ILE A 166 -32.79 -14.87 -9.27
C ILE A 166 -32.21 -14.24 -8.02
N LEU A 167 -33.01 -13.98 -7.00
CA LEU A 167 -32.53 -13.47 -5.72
C LEU A 167 -31.59 -14.47 -5.04
N LEU A 168 -31.93 -15.74 -5.06
CA LEU A 168 -31.09 -16.82 -4.52
C LEU A 168 -29.79 -16.94 -5.30
N ALA A 169 -29.83 -16.94 -6.61
CA ALA A 169 -28.65 -16.96 -7.47
C ALA A 169 -27.74 -15.72 -7.25
N SER A 170 -28.36 -14.54 -7.06
CA SER A 170 -27.63 -13.31 -6.72
C SER A 170 -26.90 -13.44 -5.39
N GLY A 171 -27.55 -13.97 -4.36
CA GLY A 171 -26.95 -14.20 -3.05
C GLY A 171 -25.76 -15.15 -3.13
N ILE A 172 -25.88 -16.23 -3.90
CA ILE A 172 -24.76 -17.19 -4.11
C ILE A 172 -23.62 -16.52 -4.88
N ALA A 173 -23.90 -15.69 -5.88
CA ALA A 173 -22.85 -15.03 -6.69
C ALA A 173 -22.10 -13.93 -5.93
N ILE A 174 -22.75 -13.25 -5.00
CA ILE A 174 -22.16 -12.13 -4.24
C ILE A 174 -21.09 -12.62 -3.25
N THR A 175 -21.27 -13.79 -2.64
CA THR A 175 -20.36 -14.29 -1.60
C THR A 175 -18.94 -14.56 -2.10
N PRO A 176 -18.70 -15.36 -3.16
CA PRO A 176 -17.36 -15.59 -3.70
C PRO A 176 -16.75 -14.32 -4.28
N THR A 177 -17.56 -13.47 -4.90
CA THR A 177 -17.11 -12.17 -5.43
C THR A 177 -16.54 -11.28 -4.33
N ARG A 178 -17.21 -11.20 -3.18
CA ARG A 178 -16.72 -10.44 -2.02
C ARG A 178 -15.42 -11.02 -1.46
N HIS A 179 -15.30 -12.35 -1.43
CA HIS A 179 -14.10 -13.01 -0.91
C HIS A 179 -12.88 -12.72 -1.80
N LEU A 180 -13.03 -12.85 -3.12
CA LEU A 180 -11.98 -12.50 -4.09
C LEU A 180 -11.58 -11.01 -4.00
N HIS A 181 -12.56 -10.11 -3.91
CA HIS A 181 -12.27 -8.68 -3.80
C HIS A 181 -11.50 -8.32 -2.53
N ASN A 182 -11.84 -8.94 -1.40
CA ASN A 182 -11.12 -8.68 -0.15
C ASN A 182 -9.67 -9.16 -0.25
N GLY A 183 -9.42 -10.33 -0.82
CA GLY A 183 -8.05 -10.83 -1.04
C GLY A 183 -7.19 -9.90 -1.91
N LEU A 184 -7.74 -9.43 -3.04
CA LEU A 184 -7.04 -8.50 -3.92
C LEU A 184 -6.73 -7.16 -3.25
N VAL A 185 -7.68 -6.62 -2.49
CA VAL A 185 -7.53 -5.34 -1.80
C VAL A 185 -6.51 -5.46 -0.67
N GLU A 186 -6.50 -6.57 0.06
CA GLU A 186 -5.57 -6.84 1.15
C GLU A 186 -4.14 -6.96 0.64
N ALA A 187 -3.91 -7.74 -0.43
CA ALA A 187 -2.62 -7.86 -1.08
C ALA A 187 -2.06 -6.50 -1.55
N LEU A 188 -2.88 -5.71 -2.23
CA LEU A 188 -2.46 -4.38 -2.69
C LEU A 188 -2.17 -3.43 -1.53
N LYS A 189 -2.94 -3.51 -0.45
CA LYS A 189 -2.73 -2.71 0.75
C LYS A 189 -1.40 -3.07 1.42
N ASN A 190 -1.10 -4.37 1.60
CA ASN A 190 0.16 -4.84 2.18
C ASN A 190 1.37 -4.29 1.43
N ILE A 191 1.34 -4.37 0.09
CA ILE A 191 2.39 -3.81 -0.76
C ILE A 191 2.51 -2.30 -0.57
N THR A 192 1.38 -1.58 -0.60
CA THR A 192 1.37 -0.12 -0.47
C THR A 192 1.89 0.34 0.89
N ASP A 193 1.55 -0.36 1.98
CA ASP A 193 2.00 -0.05 3.34
C ASP A 193 3.52 -0.24 3.48
N VAL A 194 4.10 -1.29 2.86
CA VAL A 194 5.57 -1.48 2.84
C VAL A 194 6.24 -0.39 2.01
N VAL A 195 5.74 -0.08 0.82
CA VAL A 195 6.28 1.00 -0.03
C VAL A 195 6.24 2.35 0.70
N HIS A 196 5.14 2.63 1.40
CA HIS A 196 4.99 3.86 2.18
C HIS A 196 6.00 3.94 3.33
N ASP A 197 6.22 2.84 4.06
CA ASP A 197 7.18 2.76 5.15
C ASP A 197 8.62 2.92 4.67
N VAL A 198 8.98 2.25 3.57
CA VAL A 198 10.29 2.41 2.92
C VAL A 198 10.51 3.86 2.50
N ARG A 199 9.51 4.50 1.90
CA ARG A 199 9.62 5.89 1.43
C ARG A 199 9.74 6.89 2.57
N SER A 200 8.92 6.75 3.64
CA SER A 200 8.84 7.74 4.73
C SER A 200 9.92 7.53 5.78
N ASN A 201 10.20 6.29 6.15
CA ASN A 201 11.09 5.93 7.24
C ASN A 201 12.44 5.37 6.76
N ARG A 202 12.62 5.15 5.45
CA ARG A 202 13.80 4.49 4.86
C ARG A 202 14.09 3.13 5.51
N ASN A 203 13.01 2.44 5.92
CA ASN A 203 13.11 1.13 6.55
C ASN A 203 13.12 0.04 5.48
N PHE A 204 14.32 -0.32 5.00
CA PHE A 204 14.49 -1.36 3.99
C PHE A 204 14.43 -2.78 4.55
N SER A 205 14.40 -2.95 5.90
CA SER A 205 14.32 -4.29 6.51
C SER A 205 12.90 -4.86 6.53
N ARG A 206 11.89 -4.04 6.21
CA ARG A 206 10.50 -4.50 6.11
C ARG A 206 10.28 -5.29 4.82
N ARG A 207 9.48 -6.36 4.89
CA ARG A 207 9.19 -7.22 3.72
C ARG A 207 7.70 -7.27 3.47
N VAL A 208 7.34 -7.43 2.18
CA VAL A 208 5.99 -7.78 1.76
C VAL A 208 5.75 -9.24 2.13
N SER A 209 4.60 -9.51 2.77
CA SER A 209 4.21 -10.88 3.14
C SER A 209 3.89 -11.73 1.90
N GLU A 210 3.95 -13.04 2.07
CA GLU A 210 3.53 -13.99 1.03
C GLU A 210 2.04 -13.81 0.71
N GLU A 211 1.72 -13.78 -0.58
CA GLU A 211 0.37 -13.58 -1.08
C GLU A 211 -0.15 -14.87 -1.74
N ARG A 212 -1.48 -15.07 -1.69
CA ARG A 212 -2.13 -16.29 -2.24
C ARG A 212 -2.25 -16.27 -3.76
N ILE A 213 -2.25 -15.07 -4.36
CA ILE A 213 -2.41 -14.88 -5.80
C ILE A 213 -1.02 -14.88 -6.42
N ALA A 214 -0.80 -15.72 -7.41
CA ALA A 214 0.51 -15.98 -8.00
C ALA A 214 1.23 -14.72 -8.49
N GLU A 215 0.50 -13.80 -9.11
CA GLU A 215 1.05 -12.54 -9.62
C GLU A 215 1.54 -11.63 -8.48
N PHE A 216 0.77 -11.53 -7.40
CA PHE A 216 1.17 -10.77 -6.21
C PHE A 216 2.29 -11.46 -5.44
N HIS A 217 2.30 -12.79 -5.38
CA HIS A 217 3.39 -13.55 -4.78
C HIS A 217 4.71 -13.31 -5.51
N ARG A 218 4.70 -13.39 -6.84
CA ARG A 218 5.89 -13.10 -7.68
C ARG A 218 6.35 -11.66 -7.46
N PHE A 219 5.42 -10.71 -7.50
CA PHE A 219 5.75 -9.31 -7.23
C PHE A 219 6.37 -9.12 -5.84
N ALA A 220 5.83 -9.78 -4.80
CA ALA A 220 6.37 -9.71 -3.44
C ALA A 220 7.81 -10.25 -3.37
N LEU A 221 8.11 -11.37 -4.06
CA LEU A 221 9.46 -11.92 -4.13
C LEU A 221 10.43 -10.96 -4.82
N ASP A 222 10.07 -10.45 -6.00
CA ASP A 222 10.92 -9.54 -6.76
C ASP A 222 11.14 -8.22 -5.99
N PHE A 223 10.08 -7.71 -5.35
CA PHE A 223 10.17 -6.49 -4.55
C PHE A 223 11.01 -6.68 -3.28
N ASN A 224 10.87 -7.83 -2.58
CA ASN A 224 11.69 -8.15 -1.43
C ASN A 224 13.16 -8.31 -1.80
N SER A 225 13.47 -8.92 -2.96
CA SER A 225 14.84 -9.00 -3.49
C SER A 225 15.44 -7.61 -3.74
N LEU A 226 14.65 -6.70 -4.30
CA LEU A 226 15.07 -5.31 -4.51
C LEU A 226 15.32 -4.59 -3.17
N LEU A 227 14.50 -4.85 -2.14
CA LEU A 227 14.72 -4.31 -0.81
C LEU A 227 16.01 -4.84 -0.17
N ASP A 228 16.32 -6.14 -0.37
CA ASP A 228 17.59 -6.75 0.08
C ASP A 228 18.79 -6.04 -0.56
N GLU A 229 18.77 -5.81 -1.86
CA GLU A 229 19.83 -5.08 -2.56
C GLU A 229 19.97 -3.65 -2.05
N MET A 230 18.85 -2.94 -1.79
CA MET A 230 18.87 -1.57 -1.26
C MET A 230 19.44 -1.52 0.17
N GLU A 231 19.07 -2.46 1.02
CA GLU A 231 19.60 -2.59 2.40
C GLU A 231 21.11 -2.82 2.38
N GLU A 232 21.58 -3.75 1.55
CA GLU A 232 23.01 -4.02 1.39
C GLU A 232 23.76 -2.79 0.85
N TRP A 233 23.19 -2.11 -0.12
CA TRP A 233 23.80 -0.89 -0.69
C TRP A 233 23.90 0.22 0.36
N GLN A 234 22.87 0.40 1.19
CA GLN A 234 22.90 1.37 2.30
C GLN A 234 24.01 1.05 3.29
N LEU A 235 24.14 -0.22 3.69
CA LEU A 235 25.19 -0.65 4.62
C LEU A 235 26.59 -0.43 4.01
N ARG A 236 26.77 -0.76 2.74
CA ARG A 236 28.04 -0.50 2.03
C ARG A 236 28.36 1.01 1.97
N LEU A 237 27.36 1.83 1.71
CA LEU A 237 27.54 3.29 1.67
C LEU A 237 27.92 3.86 3.04
N GLN A 238 27.28 3.41 4.10
CA GLN A 238 27.60 3.79 5.48
C GLN A 238 29.03 3.39 5.85
N ALA A 239 29.42 2.16 5.56
CA ALA A 239 30.79 1.66 5.81
C ALA A 239 31.82 2.49 5.03
N LYS A 240 31.52 2.79 3.75
CA LYS A 240 32.41 3.62 2.92
C LYS A 240 32.55 5.04 3.44
N ASN A 241 31.43 5.66 3.86
CA ASN A 241 31.46 6.98 4.47
C ASN A 241 32.26 7.02 5.78
N ALA A 242 32.10 6.02 6.64
CA ALA A 242 32.86 5.89 7.86
C ALA A 242 34.39 5.74 7.55
N GLN A 243 34.73 4.94 6.56
CA GLN A 243 36.11 4.77 6.09
C GLN A 243 36.67 6.09 5.54
N LEU A 244 35.93 6.82 4.69
CA LEU A 244 36.35 8.11 4.14
C LEU A 244 36.58 9.15 5.25
N LEU A 245 35.67 9.25 6.22
CA LEU A 245 35.82 10.12 7.38
C LEU A 245 37.06 9.75 8.21
N ARG A 246 37.29 8.46 8.42
CA ARG A 246 38.49 8.01 9.14
C ARG A 246 39.75 8.39 8.39
N THR A 247 39.81 8.16 7.08
CA THR A 247 40.98 8.52 6.26
C THR A 247 41.18 10.03 6.18
N ALA A 248 40.08 10.81 6.13
CA ALA A 248 40.16 12.27 6.07
C ALA A 248 40.59 12.92 7.38
N LEU A 249 40.30 12.30 8.54
CA LEU A 249 40.48 12.91 9.85
C LEU A 249 41.53 12.21 10.74
N HIS A 250 42.07 11.05 10.33
CA HIS A 250 43.07 10.33 11.08
C HIS A 250 44.35 10.08 10.27
N ASP A 251 45.47 10.01 10.97
CA ASP A 251 46.75 9.64 10.40
C ASP A 251 46.80 8.10 10.18
N PRO A 252 47.11 7.63 8.98
CA PRO A 252 47.06 6.19 8.66
C PRO A 252 48.12 5.37 9.38
N LEU A 253 49.26 5.95 9.77
CA LEU A 253 50.36 5.24 10.46
C LEU A 253 50.02 5.11 11.95
N THR A 254 49.66 6.17 12.60
CA THR A 254 49.55 6.24 14.07
C THR A 254 48.12 6.07 14.59
N GLY A 255 47.13 6.25 13.75
CA GLY A 255 45.70 6.25 14.13
C GLY A 255 45.24 7.49 14.90
N LEU A 256 46.14 8.41 15.27
CA LEU A 256 45.77 9.68 15.88
C LEU A 256 44.99 10.55 14.90
N ALA A 257 44.24 11.54 15.41
CA ALA A 257 43.65 12.56 14.58
C ALA A 257 44.76 13.31 13.82
N ASN A 258 44.54 13.56 12.52
CA ASN A 258 45.52 14.17 11.63
C ASN A 258 45.50 15.70 11.69
N ARG A 259 46.32 16.37 10.85
CA ARG A 259 46.40 17.83 10.70
C ARG A 259 45.09 18.47 10.35
N ALA A 260 44.24 17.80 9.51
CA ALA A 260 42.88 18.34 9.14
C ALA A 260 41.95 18.34 10.34
N ALA A 261 41.95 17.24 11.11
CA ALA A 261 41.15 17.16 12.34
C ALA A 261 41.64 18.13 13.41
N PHE A 262 42.99 18.37 13.52
CA PHE A 262 43.58 19.36 14.39
C PHE A 262 43.06 20.77 14.04
N ARG A 263 43.14 21.19 12.77
CA ARG A 263 42.65 22.52 12.33
C ARG A 263 41.19 22.73 12.63
N SER A 264 40.34 21.72 12.36
CA SER A 264 38.92 21.78 12.69
C SER A 264 38.70 21.86 14.21
N GLY A 265 39.41 21.02 14.98
CA GLY A 265 39.28 20.98 16.45
C GLY A 265 39.70 22.26 17.14
N ILE A 266 40.83 22.85 16.74
CA ILE A 266 41.32 24.10 17.33
C ILE A 266 40.39 25.30 17.01
N ASN A 267 39.87 25.37 15.80
CA ASN A 267 38.90 26.42 15.44
C ASN A 267 37.60 26.28 16.24
N THR A 268 37.11 25.06 16.42
CA THR A 268 35.92 24.80 17.26
C THR A 268 36.17 25.21 18.71
N LEU A 269 37.37 24.88 19.26
CA LEU A 269 37.75 25.26 20.60
C LEU A 269 37.80 26.79 20.77
N MET A 270 38.42 27.47 19.82
CA MET A 270 38.56 28.96 19.90
C MET A 270 37.21 29.67 19.78
N ASN A 271 36.24 29.11 19.11
CA ASN A 271 34.88 29.62 19.00
C ASN A 271 34.01 29.31 20.24
N ASN A 272 34.41 28.35 21.09
CA ASN A 272 33.71 28.04 22.33
C ASN A 272 34.29 28.84 23.50
N SER A 273 33.59 29.90 23.92
CA SER A 273 34.06 30.80 24.96
C SER A 273 34.31 30.16 26.32
N ALA A 274 33.58 29.11 26.67
CA ALA A 274 33.76 28.40 27.93
C ALA A 274 35.00 27.49 27.87
N ALA A 275 35.14 26.67 26.86
CA ALA A 275 36.28 25.76 26.68
C ALA A 275 37.58 26.53 26.47
N ARG A 276 37.55 27.68 25.76
CA ARG A 276 38.70 28.54 25.52
C ARG A 276 39.32 29.08 26.82
N LYS A 277 38.54 29.30 27.89
CA LYS A 277 39.04 29.81 29.17
C LYS A 277 39.88 28.78 29.95
N THR A 278 39.68 27.51 29.68
CA THR A 278 40.24 26.40 30.46
C THR A 278 40.94 25.36 29.57
N SER A 279 41.63 25.84 28.54
CA SER A 279 42.35 24.95 27.62
C SER A 279 43.75 25.47 27.28
N ALA A 280 44.60 24.59 26.83
CA ALA A 280 45.96 24.92 26.32
C ALA A 280 46.24 24.06 25.09
N LEU A 281 47.08 24.60 24.21
CA LEU A 281 47.65 23.87 23.07
C LEU A 281 49.10 23.52 23.36
N LEU A 282 49.45 22.27 23.14
CA LEU A 282 50.86 21.80 23.15
C LEU A 282 51.24 21.44 21.72
N PHE A 283 52.45 21.83 21.31
CA PHE A 283 53.18 21.23 20.20
C PHE A 283 54.31 20.45 20.70
N LEU A 284 54.56 19.26 20.07
CA LEU A 284 55.55 18.31 20.44
C LEU A 284 56.30 17.86 19.18
N ASP A 285 57.61 17.85 19.25
CA ASP A 285 58.52 17.46 18.17
C ASP A 285 59.52 16.44 18.66
N GLY A 286 59.76 15.38 17.85
CA GLY A 286 60.68 14.33 18.18
C GLY A 286 62.15 14.74 18.08
N ASP A 287 62.88 14.72 19.20
CA ASP A 287 64.26 15.07 19.16
C ASP A 287 65.10 13.96 18.48
N ASN A 288 65.92 14.38 17.50
CA ASN A 288 66.80 13.47 16.74
C ASN A 288 66.10 12.30 15.99
N PHE A 289 64.82 12.45 15.65
CA PHE A 289 64.06 11.42 14.89
C PHE A 289 64.72 11.04 13.58
N LYS A 290 65.34 11.98 12.88
CA LYS A 290 66.13 11.71 11.68
C LYS A 290 67.29 10.75 11.94
N TYR A 291 68.00 10.86 13.06
CA TYR A 291 69.08 9.93 13.43
C TYR A 291 68.54 8.51 13.60
N ILE A 292 67.35 8.34 14.16
CA ILE A 292 66.71 7.02 14.30
C ILE A 292 66.45 6.42 12.93
N ASN A 293 65.87 7.22 12.01
CA ASN A 293 65.67 6.76 10.63
C ASN A 293 66.96 6.39 9.90
N ASP A 294 67.94 7.27 9.99
CA ASP A 294 69.22 7.08 9.30
C ASP A 294 70.02 5.87 9.86
N THR A 295 69.89 5.57 11.16
CA THR A 295 70.60 4.49 11.84
C THR A 295 69.87 3.15 11.75
N TRP A 296 68.52 3.14 11.94
CA TRP A 296 67.73 1.93 12.12
C TRP A 296 66.69 1.70 11.01
N GLY A 297 66.69 2.57 10.02
CA GLY A 297 65.74 2.54 8.88
C GLY A 297 64.35 3.06 9.18
N HIS A 298 63.63 3.43 8.12
CA HIS A 298 62.27 4.05 8.22
C HIS A 298 61.24 3.16 8.93
N ALA A 299 61.33 1.82 8.78
CA ALA A 299 60.44 0.91 9.48
C ALA A 299 60.54 0.99 11.00
N THR A 300 61.73 1.30 11.51
CA THR A 300 61.99 1.52 12.95
C THR A 300 61.47 2.88 13.37
N GLY A 301 61.68 3.93 12.55
CA GLY A 301 61.10 5.24 12.79
C GLY A 301 59.57 5.20 12.83
N ASP A 302 58.93 4.48 11.92
CA ASP A 302 57.48 4.30 11.94
C ASP A 302 56.95 3.69 13.24
N ARG A 303 57.67 2.70 13.81
CA ARG A 303 57.33 2.10 15.12
C ARG A 303 57.50 3.09 16.27
N VAL A 304 58.55 3.88 16.24
CA VAL A 304 58.73 4.96 17.24
C VAL A 304 57.57 5.96 17.19
N LEU A 305 57.16 6.34 15.98
CA LEU A 305 56.00 7.24 15.80
C LEU A 305 54.70 6.60 16.33
N ILE A 306 54.46 5.33 16.08
CA ILE A 306 53.30 4.57 16.59
C ILE A 306 53.35 4.54 18.13
N GLU A 307 54.49 4.29 18.72
CA GLU A 307 54.62 4.24 20.19
C GLU A 307 54.47 5.63 20.83
N ILE A 308 55.00 6.71 20.20
CA ILE A 308 54.72 8.09 20.61
C ILE A 308 53.22 8.34 20.62
N ALA A 309 52.59 8.01 19.54
CA ALA A 309 51.13 8.21 19.40
C ALA A 309 50.35 7.45 20.47
N LYS A 310 50.73 6.22 20.76
CA LYS A 310 50.10 5.40 21.80
C LYS A 310 50.28 6.04 23.17
N ARG A 311 51.51 6.44 23.56
CA ARG A 311 51.79 7.11 24.85
C ARG A 311 51.00 8.42 24.97
N LEU A 312 50.91 9.26 23.90
CA LEU A 312 50.14 10.47 23.88
C LEU A 312 48.62 10.20 24.01
N ALA A 313 48.09 9.17 23.36
CA ALA A 313 46.71 8.77 23.46
C ALA A 313 46.37 8.24 24.87
N GLU A 314 47.18 7.41 25.44
CA GLU A 314 47.03 6.87 26.80
C GLU A 314 47.07 8.00 27.85
N PHE A 315 48.05 8.89 27.74
CA PHE A 315 48.14 10.06 28.60
C PHE A 315 46.93 11.01 28.49
N GLY A 316 46.48 11.26 27.26
CA GLY A 316 45.31 12.09 26.96
C GLY A 316 44.01 11.51 27.51
N GLY A 317 43.85 10.24 27.46
CA GLY A 317 42.66 9.51 27.85
C GLY A 317 41.40 10.10 27.20
N LEU A 318 40.36 10.33 27.99
CA LEU A 318 39.11 10.97 27.53
C LEU A 318 39.14 12.51 27.70
N ARG A 319 40.14 13.05 28.41
CA ARG A 319 40.15 14.49 28.78
C ARG A 319 40.92 15.33 27.76
N HIS A 320 42.00 14.84 27.20
CA HIS A 320 42.86 15.58 26.30
C HIS A 320 42.92 14.90 24.93
N LYS A 321 43.19 15.64 23.87
CA LYS A 321 43.13 15.11 22.51
C LYS A 321 44.49 15.26 21.82
N ALA A 322 45.09 14.16 21.44
CA ALA A 322 46.34 14.10 20.70
C ALA A 322 46.11 14.07 19.20
N TYR A 323 47.04 14.65 18.44
CA TYR A 323 47.04 14.77 17.01
C TYR A 323 48.46 14.50 16.46
N ARG A 324 48.54 13.96 15.23
CA ARG A 324 49.78 13.96 14.47
C ARG A 324 49.69 14.94 13.32
N LEU A 325 50.61 15.89 13.23
CA LEU A 325 50.61 16.97 12.23
C LEU A 325 51.35 16.58 10.96
N GLY A 326 52.36 15.68 11.08
CA GLY A 326 53.19 15.17 9.99
C GLY A 326 54.61 14.85 10.49
N GLY A 327 55.32 13.94 9.83
CA GLY A 327 56.65 13.56 10.27
C GLY A 327 56.65 13.13 11.75
N ASP A 328 57.50 13.77 12.55
CA ASP A 328 57.66 13.63 14.01
C ASP A 328 56.98 14.72 14.81
N GLU A 329 56.13 15.56 14.15
CA GLU A 329 55.38 16.64 14.79
C GLU A 329 54.02 16.15 15.30
N PHE A 330 53.76 16.38 16.59
CA PHE A 330 52.48 16.08 17.23
C PHE A 330 51.90 17.35 17.87
N ALA A 331 50.60 17.33 18.13
CA ALA A 331 49.96 18.33 18.94
C ALA A 331 49.06 17.70 20.00
N MET A 332 48.83 18.39 21.11
CA MET A 332 47.87 17.95 22.13
C MET A 332 47.04 19.14 22.57
N VAL A 333 45.74 19.02 22.57
CA VAL A 333 44.81 20.00 23.15
C VAL A 333 44.46 19.50 24.54
N LEU A 334 44.81 20.32 25.53
CA LEU A 334 44.43 20.09 26.91
C LEU A 334 43.12 20.80 27.23
N TYR A 335 42.23 20.11 27.90
CA TYR A 335 40.96 20.67 28.36
C TYR A 335 40.88 20.67 29.88
N GLY A 336 40.20 21.66 30.45
CA GLY A 336 39.99 21.78 31.88
C GLY A 336 41.24 22.20 32.65
N VAL A 337 42.18 22.89 32.02
CA VAL A 337 43.39 23.45 32.65
C VAL A 337 43.15 24.93 32.98
N GLN A 338 43.44 25.36 34.22
CA GLN A 338 43.11 26.68 34.73
C GLN A 338 44.35 27.57 34.87
N SER A 339 45.53 27.03 34.93
CA SER A 339 46.76 27.82 35.17
C SER A 339 47.91 27.32 34.31
N GLU A 340 48.83 28.23 34.06
CA GLU A 340 50.08 27.90 33.37
C GLU A 340 50.95 26.87 34.16
N SER A 341 50.90 26.93 35.49
CA SER A 341 51.56 25.97 36.37
C SER A 341 51.03 24.55 36.16
N GLU A 342 49.72 24.40 35.98
CA GLU A 342 49.11 23.10 35.69
C GLU A 342 49.61 22.54 34.32
N VAL A 343 49.69 23.41 33.30
CA VAL A 343 50.20 23.01 31.97
C VAL A 343 51.68 22.60 32.07
N GLN A 344 52.49 23.32 32.85
CA GLN A 344 53.89 22.99 33.09
C GLN A 344 54.06 21.64 33.81
N GLN A 345 53.20 21.30 34.75
CA GLN A 345 53.18 19.98 35.41
C GLN A 345 52.86 18.89 34.40
N ILE A 346 51.85 19.11 33.49
CA ILE A 346 51.53 18.19 32.41
C ILE A 346 52.70 18.00 31.44
N CYS A 347 53.34 19.08 31.02
CA CYS A 347 54.56 18.99 30.18
C CYS A 347 55.68 18.23 30.85
N SER A 348 55.87 18.41 32.17
CA SER A 348 56.87 17.67 32.93
C SER A 348 56.54 16.18 33.02
N ALA A 349 55.27 15.82 33.25
CA ALA A 349 54.81 14.42 33.26
C ALA A 349 54.97 13.76 31.89
N LEU A 350 54.60 14.45 30.80
CA LEU A 350 54.85 13.99 29.45
C LEU A 350 56.34 13.73 29.20
N THR A 351 57.22 14.68 29.57
CA THR A 351 58.66 14.52 29.42
C THR A 351 59.19 13.29 30.17
N GLN A 352 58.68 12.97 31.36
CA GLN A 352 59.05 11.75 32.09
C GLN A 352 58.63 10.45 31.36
N ILE A 353 57.41 10.44 30.77
CA ILE A 353 56.91 9.27 30.01
C ILE A 353 57.79 9.03 28.79
N PHE A 354 58.24 10.07 28.10
CA PHE A 354 59.08 9.96 26.92
C PHE A 354 60.58 9.72 27.21
N ASN A 355 61.00 9.84 28.44
CA ASN A 355 62.33 9.38 28.90
C ASN A 355 62.41 7.82 29.05
N LEU A 356 61.27 7.15 29.06
CA LEU A 356 61.23 5.68 29.07
C LEU A 356 61.65 5.14 27.71
N PRO A 357 62.45 4.06 27.68
CA PRO A 357 62.93 3.47 26.44
C PRO A 357 61.75 3.06 25.50
N PHE A 358 62.01 3.13 24.22
CA PHE A 358 61.17 2.60 23.16
C PHE A 358 61.69 1.22 22.78
N ASP A 359 60.81 0.21 22.83
CA ASP A 359 61.17 -1.13 22.41
C ASP A 359 61.18 -1.20 20.87
N LEU A 360 62.35 -1.42 20.32
CA LEU A 360 62.54 -1.71 18.91
C LEU A 360 62.49 -3.23 18.72
N HIS A 361 62.21 -3.71 17.47
CA HIS A 361 62.18 -5.13 17.19
C HIS A 361 63.57 -5.75 17.52
N ASN A 362 63.59 -7.03 17.91
CA ASN A 362 64.77 -7.80 18.24
C ASN A 362 65.51 -7.45 19.56
N GLY A 363 64.79 -6.91 20.55
CA GLY A 363 65.35 -6.64 21.87
C GLY A 363 66.22 -5.38 21.96
N HIS A 364 66.34 -4.62 20.90
CA HIS A 364 66.96 -3.31 20.95
C HIS A 364 66.01 -2.25 21.52
N GLN A 365 66.59 -1.40 22.37
CA GLN A 365 65.87 -0.25 22.93
C GLN A 365 66.52 1.05 22.47
N THR A 366 65.75 2.06 22.24
CA THR A 366 66.24 3.42 21.99
C THR A 366 65.52 4.41 22.91
N THR A 367 66.15 5.53 23.19
CA THR A 367 65.53 6.63 23.92
C THR A 367 65.33 7.79 22.97
N MET A 368 64.20 8.42 23.04
CA MET A 368 63.89 9.62 22.30
C MET A 368 63.13 10.58 23.20
N THR A 369 63.58 11.80 23.26
CA THR A 369 62.88 12.86 23.98
C THR A 369 61.99 13.64 23.05
N LEU A 370 61.05 14.38 23.63
CA LEU A 370 60.20 15.31 22.88
C LEU A 370 60.50 16.74 23.34
N SER A 371 60.65 17.66 22.39
CA SER A 371 60.62 19.08 22.64
C SER A 371 59.17 19.58 22.69
N ILE A 372 58.76 20.17 23.80
CA ILE A 372 57.36 20.56 24.07
C ILE A 372 57.29 22.07 24.20
N GLY A 373 56.44 22.71 23.42
CA GLY A 373 56.01 24.10 23.58
C GLY A 373 54.53 24.21 23.83
N TYR A 374 54.11 25.13 24.62
CA TYR A 374 52.69 25.29 24.94
C TYR A 374 52.23 26.74 24.86
N ALA A 375 50.92 26.93 24.68
CA ALA A 375 50.23 28.24 24.79
C ALA A 375 48.83 28.09 25.39
N MET A 376 48.50 28.99 26.31
CA MET A 376 47.15 29.05 26.91
C MET A 376 46.16 29.64 25.92
N THR A 377 44.99 29.01 25.69
CA THR A 377 43.99 29.46 24.74
C THR A 377 43.34 30.80 25.13
N ILE A 378 43.25 31.10 26.43
CA ILE A 378 42.66 32.34 26.95
C ILE A 378 43.45 33.60 26.54
N ALA A 379 44.79 33.44 26.37
CA ALA A 379 45.67 34.59 26.11
C ALA A 379 45.62 35.09 24.65
N HIS A 380 44.99 34.33 23.73
CA HIS A 380 45.09 34.56 22.29
C HIS A 380 43.74 34.81 21.64
N ALA A 381 43.69 35.78 20.69
CA ALA A 381 42.46 36.16 20.00
C ALA A 381 42.09 35.19 18.83
N SER A 382 43.08 34.52 18.23
CA SER A 382 42.86 33.61 17.09
C SER A 382 43.64 32.30 17.24
N ALA A 383 43.19 31.28 16.47
CA ALA A 383 43.83 29.96 16.39
C ALA A 383 45.26 30.08 15.84
N GLU A 384 45.49 30.97 14.89
CA GLU A 384 46.81 31.18 14.25
C GLU A 384 47.82 31.69 15.27
N LYS A 385 47.50 32.75 16.04
CA LYS A 385 48.38 33.30 17.06
C LYS A 385 48.65 32.33 18.17
N LEU A 386 47.67 31.51 18.55
CA LEU A 386 47.84 30.42 19.52
C LEU A 386 48.87 29.39 19.03
N GLN A 387 48.77 28.97 17.77
CA GLN A 387 49.66 28.00 17.14
C GLN A 387 51.07 28.58 16.99
N GLU A 388 51.21 29.83 16.52
CA GLU A 388 52.49 30.54 16.39
C GLU A 388 53.26 30.57 17.71
N LEU A 389 52.58 30.88 18.84
CA LEU A 389 53.26 30.93 20.13
C LEU A 389 53.64 29.54 20.65
N ALA A 390 52.78 28.54 20.52
CA ALA A 390 53.06 27.18 20.95
C ALA A 390 54.26 26.59 20.14
N ASP A 391 54.30 26.86 18.82
CA ASP A 391 55.40 26.48 17.94
C ASP A 391 56.70 27.19 18.32
N HIS A 392 56.67 28.51 18.51
CA HIS A 392 57.81 29.30 18.94
C HIS A 392 58.40 28.76 20.26
N ASN A 393 57.57 28.47 21.24
CA ASN A 393 58.02 27.92 22.54
C ASN A 393 58.60 26.52 22.39
N MET A 394 58.07 25.68 21.51
CA MET A 394 58.59 24.34 21.16
C MET A 394 59.99 24.45 20.51
N TYR A 395 60.11 25.36 19.54
CA TYR A 395 61.40 25.60 18.89
C TYR A 395 62.48 26.09 19.87
N GLN A 396 62.14 26.99 20.79
CA GLN A 396 63.08 27.42 21.88
C GLN A 396 63.46 26.26 22.77
N ALA A 397 62.52 25.38 23.17
CA ALA A 397 62.82 24.20 23.98
C ALA A 397 63.78 23.23 23.22
N LYS A 398 63.60 23.09 21.91
CA LYS A 398 64.46 22.25 21.05
C LYS A 398 65.90 22.80 21.00
N HIS A 399 66.10 24.10 20.83
CA HIS A 399 67.40 24.74 20.80
C HIS A 399 68.14 24.64 22.14
N GLN A 400 67.48 24.91 23.25
CA GLN A 400 68.07 24.80 24.59
C GLN A 400 68.52 23.37 24.92
N ARG A 401 67.82 22.36 24.42
CA ARG A 401 68.26 20.95 24.56
C ARG A 401 69.44 20.60 23.70
N ALA A 402 69.47 21.07 22.43
CA ALA A 402 70.59 20.85 21.53
C ALA A 402 71.89 21.44 22.10
N GLU A 403 71.84 22.64 22.68
CA GLU A 403 73.00 23.27 23.34
C GLU A 403 73.50 22.51 24.61
N LYS A 404 72.58 21.86 25.36
CA LYS A 404 72.94 21.04 26.53
C LYS A 404 73.59 19.69 26.18
N LEU A 405 73.37 19.20 24.98
CA LEU A 405 73.97 17.96 24.48
C LEU A 405 75.37 18.15 23.87
N VAL A 406 75.77 19.38 23.56
CA VAL A 406 77.06 19.75 22.98
C VAL A 406 78.08 20.16 24.07
N ARG A 407 77.61 20.43 25.30
CA ARG A 407 78.45 20.67 26.49
C ARG A 407 78.60 19.36 27.26
#